data_69f82751761b2ac547de30c9bad5ffb4
#
_entry.id   69f82751761b2ac547de30c9bad5ffb4
#
_cell.length_a   1.000
_cell.length_b   1.000
_cell.length_c   1.000
_cell.angle_alpha   90.00
_cell.angle_beta   90.00
_cell.angle_gamma   90.00
#
_symmetry.space_group_name_H-M   'P 1'
#
loop_
_entity.id
_entity.type
_entity.pdbx_description
1 polymer ?
#
loop_
_entity_poly.entity_id
_entity_poly.type
_entity_poly.pdbx_seq_one_letter_code
_entity_poly.pdbx_strand_id
1 'polypeptide(L)'
;MSAFGDLKYLADFRNFDYVNVSAPKGGVFSTIPSLRSYNTSFQTFNSLNSFILKGDGAFGMDQTFASLMVRASDEPDAMYGLVARSVRISPDKLTYRFTLRPEARFHDGTKITAKDVAFSLTVLKEKGHPIIQQQLRD
;
A
#
# COMPACT_ATOMS: atom_id res chain seq x y z
N MET A 1 9.20 -9.99 -5.00
CA MET A 1 10.59 -9.55 -5.24
C MET A 1 11.27 -9.41 -3.89
N SER A 2 12.51 -9.84 -3.77
CA SER A 2 13.30 -9.75 -2.53
C SER A 2 14.71 -9.27 -2.88
N ALA A 3 15.38 -8.60 -1.94
CA ALA A 3 16.78 -8.23 -2.06
C ALA A 3 17.74 -9.32 -1.50
N PHE A 4 17.23 -10.26 -0.71
CA PHE A 4 18.05 -11.19 0.07
C PHE A 4 17.90 -12.66 -0.33
N GLY A 5 17.30 -12.98 -1.45
CA GLY A 5 17.22 -14.35 -1.90
C GLY A 5 15.89 -14.74 -2.52
N ASP A 6 15.62 -16.05 -2.51
CA ASP A 6 14.41 -16.60 -3.08
C ASP A 6 13.18 -16.23 -2.26
N LEU A 7 12.05 -16.11 -2.96
CA LEU A 7 10.77 -15.84 -2.33
C LEU A 7 10.20 -17.11 -1.70
N LYS A 8 9.66 -17.01 -0.48
CA LYS A 8 8.96 -18.09 0.20
C LYS A 8 7.70 -18.53 -0.56
N TYR A 9 6.94 -17.56 -1.05
CA TYR A 9 5.67 -17.83 -1.74
C TYR A 9 5.87 -17.86 -3.25
N LEU A 10 5.33 -18.90 -3.88
CA LEU A 10 5.35 -19.09 -5.34
C LEU A 10 4.43 -18.07 -6.03
N ALA A 11 4.57 -17.96 -7.36
CA ALA A 11 3.84 -16.95 -8.13
C ALA A 11 2.32 -17.09 -8.10
N ASP A 12 1.80 -18.28 -7.80
CA ASP A 12 0.38 -18.63 -7.76
C ASP A 12 -0.19 -18.76 -6.35
N PHE A 13 0.57 -18.34 -5.31
CA PHE A 13 0.06 -18.38 -3.93
C PHE A 13 -1.21 -17.53 -3.78
N ARG A 14 -2.12 -18.00 -2.94
CA ARG A 14 -3.44 -17.36 -2.75
C ARG A 14 -3.50 -16.47 -1.52
N ASN A 15 -2.77 -16.81 -0.48
CA ASN A 15 -2.71 -16.07 0.80
C ASN A 15 -1.37 -16.36 1.48
N PHE A 16 -0.95 -15.48 2.33
CA PHE A 16 0.17 -15.71 3.22
C PHE A 16 -0.19 -16.77 4.27
N ASP A 17 0.79 -17.55 4.74
CA ASP A 17 0.57 -18.64 5.72
C ASP A 17 0.00 -18.15 7.04
N TYR A 18 0.29 -16.92 7.40
CA TYR A 18 -0.23 -16.28 8.61
C TYR A 18 -1.65 -15.70 8.47
N VAL A 19 -2.28 -15.83 7.31
CA VAL A 19 -3.64 -15.32 7.04
C VAL A 19 -4.64 -16.47 7.10
N ASN A 20 -5.62 -16.37 8.00
CA ASN A 20 -6.76 -17.28 8.02
C ASN A 20 -7.85 -16.77 7.07
N VAL A 21 -7.96 -17.39 5.90
CA VAL A 21 -8.97 -17.03 4.87
C VAL A 21 -10.42 -17.32 5.30
N SER A 22 -10.59 -18.19 6.29
CA SER A 22 -11.92 -18.57 6.85
C SER A 22 -12.30 -17.71 8.05
N ALA A 23 -11.48 -16.72 8.42
CA ALA A 23 -11.82 -15.82 9.52
C ALA A 23 -13.12 -15.06 9.23
N PRO A 24 -14.02 -14.93 10.22
CA PRO A 24 -15.26 -14.19 10.05
C PRO A 24 -14.97 -12.73 9.72
N LYS A 25 -15.81 -12.14 8.85
CA LYS A 25 -15.71 -10.73 8.48
C LYS A 25 -16.48 -9.89 9.48
N GLY A 26 -15.90 -8.74 9.87
CA GLY A 26 -16.52 -7.80 10.80
C GLY A 26 -16.10 -8.02 12.25
N GLY A 27 -16.84 -7.40 13.17
CA GLY A 27 -16.52 -7.36 14.61
C GLY A 27 -15.95 -6.02 15.04
N VAL A 28 -15.41 -5.97 16.26
CA VAL A 28 -14.77 -4.79 16.84
C VAL A 28 -13.30 -5.07 17.02
N PHE A 29 -12.47 -4.21 16.45
CA PHE A 29 -11.01 -4.24 16.62
C PHE A 29 -10.59 -3.08 17.52
N SER A 30 -10.03 -3.40 18.68
CA SER A 30 -9.48 -2.40 19.61
C SER A 30 -7.98 -2.48 19.62
N THR A 31 -7.32 -1.35 19.43
CA THR A 31 -5.85 -1.27 19.41
C THR A 31 -5.37 0.04 20.03
N ILE A 32 -4.15 0.02 20.50
CA ILE A 32 -3.41 1.22 20.88
C ILE A 32 -2.44 1.53 19.74
N PRO A 33 -2.53 2.71 19.10
CA PRO A 33 -1.61 3.08 18.05
C PRO A 33 -0.18 3.21 18.60
N SER A 34 0.76 2.45 18.03
CA SER A 34 2.16 2.50 18.41
C SER A 34 2.97 3.55 17.66
N LEU A 35 2.49 3.97 16.50
CA LEU A 35 3.17 4.90 15.63
C LEU A 35 2.20 5.96 15.09
N ARG A 36 2.67 7.20 15.07
CA ARG A 36 2.02 8.30 14.36
C ARG A 36 2.64 8.40 12.96
N SER A 37 1.81 8.31 11.94
CA SER A 37 2.24 8.49 10.55
C SER A 37 1.75 9.82 10.00
N TYR A 38 2.66 10.58 9.41
CA TYR A 38 2.34 11.88 8.79
C TYR A 38 1.59 12.81 9.76
N ASN A 39 0.40 13.29 9.38
CA ASN A 39 -0.46 14.14 10.19
C ASN A 39 -1.54 13.38 10.98
N THR A 40 -1.48 12.04 11.05
CA THR A 40 -2.52 11.28 11.76
C THR A 40 -2.48 11.51 13.26
N SER A 41 -3.66 11.61 13.88
CA SER A 41 -3.84 11.73 15.33
C SER A 41 -4.80 10.66 15.82
N PHE A 42 -4.52 10.12 17.01
CA PHE A 42 -5.38 9.14 17.68
C PHE A 42 -6.26 9.78 18.77
N GLN A 43 -6.09 11.06 19.04
CA GLN A 43 -6.88 11.78 20.04
C GLN A 43 -7.94 12.66 19.38
N THR A 44 -7.58 13.30 18.28
CA THR A 44 -8.46 14.22 17.55
C THR A 44 -8.27 14.05 16.06
N PHE A 45 -9.26 14.35 15.26
CA PHE A 45 -9.10 14.50 13.83
C PHE A 45 -10.07 15.54 13.26
N ASN A 46 -9.67 16.22 12.23
CA ASN A 46 -10.50 17.14 11.45
C ASN A 46 -10.38 16.90 9.94
N SER A 47 -9.64 15.87 9.53
CA SER A 47 -9.43 15.49 8.14
C SER A 47 -9.35 13.99 7.98
N LEU A 48 -9.93 13.46 6.90
CA LEU A 48 -9.71 12.08 6.45
C LEU A 48 -8.49 11.97 5.53
N ASN A 49 -7.87 13.10 5.17
CA ASN A 49 -6.66 13.11 4.35
C ASN A 49 -5.42 13.04 5.25
N SER A 50 -4.84 11.84 5.38
CA SER A 50 -3.62 11.60 6.16
C SER A 50 -2.32 11.84 5.38
N PHE A 51 -2.39 12.20 4.09
CA PHE A 51 -1.23 12.32 3.22
C PHE A 51 -0.69 13.75 3.06
N ILE A 52 -1.27 14.72 3.75
CA ILE A 52 -0.86 16.13 3.69
C ILE A 52 -0.30 16.59 5.03
N LEU A 53 0.40 17.74 5.02
CA LEU A 53 1.00 18.30 6.24
C LEU A 53 -0.04 18.96 7.16
N LYS A 54 -1.09 19.57 6.60
CA LYS A 54 -2.08 20.33 7.34
C LYS A 54 -3.20 19.43 7.91
N GLY A 55 -3.66 19.81 9.09
CA GLY A 55 -4.77 19.16 9.78
C GLY A 55 -4.34 17.97 10.63
N ASP A 56 -5.30 17.43 11.36
CA ASP A 56 -5.19 16.19 12.13
C ASP A 56 -5.90 15.09 11.36
N GLY A 57 -5.14 14.24 10.69
CA GLY A 57 -5.66 13.10 9.95
C GLY A 57 -6.22 12.03 10.88
N ALA A 58 -7.36 11.44 10.51
CA ALA A 58 -7.93 10.33 11.27
C ALA A 58 -6.94 9.15 11.33
N PHE A 59 -6.81 8.56 12.51
CA PHE A 59 -5.98 7.37 12.69
C PHE A 59 -6.61 6.16 11.97
N GLY A 60 -5.75 5.27 11.43
CA GLY A 60 -6.21 4.06 10.75
C GLY A 60 -6.63 4.26 9.29
N MET A 61 -6.50 5.46 8.75
CA MET A 61 -6.80 5.73 7.34
C MET A 61 -5.92 4.94 6.37
N ASP A 62 -4.70 4.57 6.77
CA ASP A 62 -3.79 3.70 6.01
C ASP A 62 -4.40 2.34 5.67
N GLN A 63 -5.32 1.84 6.49
CA GLN A 63 -6.04 0.58 6.27
C GLN A 63 -7.13 0.68 5.19
N THR A 64 -7.47 1.89 4.75
CA THR A 64 -8.49 2.12 3.71
C THR A 64 -7.90 2.22 2.31
N PHE A 65 -6.58 2.20 2.18
CA PHE A 65 -5.88 2.30 0.90
C PHE A 65 -5.17 1.00 0.55
N ALA A 66 -5.20 0.66 -0.72
CA ALA A 66 -4.43 -0.44 -1.27
C ALA A 66 -3.14 0.10 -1.92
N SER A 67 -2.07 -0.69 -1.85
CA SER A 67 -0.80 -0.42 -2.53
C SER A 67 -0.61 -1.35 -3.73
N LEU A 68 0.34 -1.02 -4.60
CA LEU A 68 0.69 -1.91 -5.73
C LEU A 68 1.25 -3.25 -5.24
N MET A 69 2.07 -3.20 -4.18
CA MET A 69 2.75 -4.34 -3.59
C MET A 69 2.54 -4.34 -2.08
N VAL A 70 2.63 -5.50 -1.46
CA VAL A 70 2.54 -5.69 -0.01
C VAL A 70 3.77 -6.44 0.50
N ARG A 71 4.26 -6.04 1.67
CA ARG A 71 5.36 -6.75 2.35
C ARG A 71 4.83 -8.01 3.03
N ALA A 72 5.55 -9.11 2.90
CA ALA A 72 5.31 -10.30 3.73
C ALA A 72 5.83 -10.06 5.15
N SER A 73 5.02 -10.41 6.16
CA SER A 73 5.40 -10.24 7.58
C SER A 73 6.33 -11.33 8.09
N ASP A 74 6.42 -12.42 7.36
CA ASP A 74 7.20 -13.63 7.69
C ASP A 74 8.45 -13.81 6.82
N GLU A 75 8.84 -12.76 6.08
CA GLU A 75 10.07 -12.68 5.33
C GLU A 75 10.77 -11.33 5.58
N PRO A 76 12.11 -11.29 5.65
CA PRO A 76 12.85 -10.07 6.02
C PRO A 76 12.63 -8.89 5.07
N ASP A 77 12.51 -9.15 3.77
CA ASP A 77 12.47 -8.11 2.72
C ASP A 77 11.69 -8.54 1.47
N ALA A 78 10.65 -9.32 1.62
CA ALA A 78 9.90 -9.80 0.48
C ALA A 78 8.65 -8.94 0.22
N MET A 79 8.48 -8.53 -1.03
CA MET A 79 7.34 -7.78 -1.52
C MET A 79 6.57 -8.60 -2.55
N TYR A 80 5.27 -8.69 -2.37
CA TYR A 80 4.35 -9.42 -3.24
C TYR A 80 3.32 -8.50 -3.88
N GLY A 81 2.78 -8.89 -5.03
CA GLY A 81 1.77 -8.10 -5.72
C GLY A 81 0.45 -8.05 -4.97
N LEU A 82 -0.10 -6.85 -4.77
CA LEU A 82 -1.45 -6.62 -4.24
C LEU A 82 -2.36 -6.12 -5.36
N VAL A 83 -2.41 -4.82 -5.64
CA VAL A 83 -3.11 -4.27 -6.81
C VAL A 83 -2.39 -4.64 -8.11
N ALA A 84 -1.05 -4.68 -8.09
CA ALA A 84 -0.26 -5.24 -9.17
C ALA A 84 -0.21 -6.77 -9.05
N ARG A 85 -0.43 -7.47 -10.17
CA ARG A 85 -0.21 -8.94 -10.24
C ARG A 85 1.26 -9.30 -10.46
N SER A 86 2.03 -8.40 -11.07
CA SER A 86 3.46 -8.62 -11.34
C SER A 86 4.21 -7.31 -11.48
N VAL A 87 5.51 -7.37 -11.25
CA VAL A 87 6.46 -6.30 -11.53
C VAL A 87 7.60 -6.85 -12.39
N ARG A 88 7.98 -6.13 -13.43
CA ARG A 88 9.19 -6.39 -14.23
C ARG A 88 10.18 -5.28 -14.00
N ILE A 89 11.39 -5.64 -13.65
CA ILE A 89 12.49 -4.72 -13.43
C ILE A 89 13.44 -4.81 -14.66
N SER A 90 13.84 -3.67 -15.21
CA SER A 90 14.80 -3.64 -16.30
C SER A 90 16.19 -4.11 -15.83
N PRO A 91 17.07 -4.58 -16.75
CA PRO A 91 18.40 -5.06 -16.38
C PRO A 91 19.27 -4.00 -15.67
N ASP A 92 19.10 -2.74 -16.02
CA ASP A 92 19.77 -1.58 -15.39
C ASP A 92 19.15 -1.17 -14.06
N LYS A 93 18.02 -1.83 -13.65
CA LYS A 93 17.26 -1.57 -12.44
C LYS A 93 16.64 -0.16 -12.33
N LEU A 94 16.60 0.60 -13.41
CA LEU A 94 16.09 1.96 -13.43
C LEU A 94 14.60 2.03 -13.82
N THR A 95 14.05 0.95 -14.41
CA THR A 95 12.65 0.92 -14.84
C THR A 95 11.90 -0.22 -14.17
N TYR A 96 10.78 0.12 -13.53
CA TYR A 96 9.85 -0.81 -12.88
C TYR A 96 8.51 -0.77 -13.60
N ARG A 97 8.13 -1.87 -14.25
CA ARG A 97 6.84 -1.98 -14.96
C ARG A 97 5.88 -2.86 -14.15
N PHE A 98 4.85 -2.25 -13.63
CA PHE A 98 3.78 -2.94 -12.91
C PHE A 98 2.65 -3.33 -13.87
N THR A 99 2.19 -4.58 -13.78
CA THR A 99 0.98 -5.03 -14.46
C THR A 99 -0.13 -5.15 -13.43
N LEU A 100 -1.20 -4.38 -13.56
CA LEU A 100 -2.31 -4.40 -12.62
C LEU A 100 -3.15 -5.67 -12.75
N ARG A 101 -3.78 -6.10 -11.65
CA ARG A 101 -4.77 -7.17 -11.67
C ARG A 101 -6.02 -6.70 -12.43
N PRO A 102 -6.56 -7.47 -13.37
CA PRO A 102 -7.77 -7.08 -14.09
C PRO A 102 -9.01 -6.98 -13.20
N GLU A 103 -9.01 -7.71 -12.07
CA GLU A 103 -10.06 -7.69 -11.05
C GLU A 103 -9.94 -6.56 -10.03
N ALA A 104 -8.83 -5.79 -10.02
CA ALA A 104 -8.64 -4.71 -9.07
C ALA A 104 -9.68 -3.59 -9.26
N ARG A 105 -10.38 -3.25 -8.17
CA ARG A 105 -11.46 -2.27 -8.15
C ARG A 105 -11.38 -1.38 -6.94
N PHE A 106 -11.94 -0.18 -7.07
CA PHE A 106 -12.25 0.68 -5.95
C PHE A 106 -13.43 0.12 -5.15
N HIS A 107 -13.69 0.69 -3.97
CA HIS A 107 -14.81 0.28 -3.08
C HIS A 107 -16.20 0.48 -3.72
N ASP A 108 -16.34 1.39 -4.68
CA ASP A 108 -17.56 1.63 -5.45
C ASP A 108 -17.75 0.66 -6.63
N GLY A 109 -16.80 -0.29 -6.82
CA GLY A 109 -16.80 -1.27 -7.88
C GLY A 109 -16.16 -0.80 -9.20
N THR A 110 -15.75 0.46 -9.33
CA THR A 110 -15.07 0.95 -10.53
C THR A 110 -13.68 0.33 -10.66
N LYS A 111 -13.24 0.12 -11.90
CA LYS A 111 -11.96 -0.54 -12.17
C LYS A 111 -10.77 0.38 -11.88
N ILE A 112 -9.77 -0.13 -11.17
CA ILE A 112 -8.50 0.57 -11.00
C ILE A 112 -7.69 0.47 -12.29
N THR A 113 -7.21 1.62 -12.78
CA THR A 113 -6.44 1.75 -14.03
C THR A 113 -5.03 2.26 -13.76
N ALA A 114 -4.16 2.14 -14.77
CA ALA A 114 -2.83 2.72 -14.70
C ALA A 114 -2.86 4.27 -14.58
N LYS A 115 -3.93 4.92 -15.07
CA LYS A 115 -4.10 6.37 -14.92
C LYS A 115 -4.34 6.75 -13.46
N ASP A 116 -5.11 5.96 -12.72
CA ASP A 116 -5.38 6.21 -11.30
C ASP A 116 -4.11 6.08 -10.47
N VAL A 117 -3.28 5.07 -10.78
CA VAL A 117 -1.97 4.89 -10.14
C VAL A 117 -1.05 6.07 -10.44
N ALA A 118 -0.92 6.45 -11.71
CA ALA A 118 -0.09 7.58 -12.12
C ALA A 118 -0.57 8.90 -11.48
N PHE A 119 -1.88 9.14 -11.46
CA PHE A 119 -2.49 10.29 -10.79
C PHE A 119 -2.11 10.32 -9.31
N SER A 120 -2.27 9.21 -8.60
CA SER A 120 -1.96 9.12 -7.17
C SER A 120 -0.49 9.46 -6.88
N LEU A 121 0.44 8.88 -7.64
CA LEU A 121 1.87 9.13 -7.46
C LEU A 121 2.23 10.59 -7.80
N THR A 122 1.66 11.16 -8.88
CA THR A 122 1.88 12.55 -9.25
C THR A 122 1.39 13.52 -8.18
N VAL A 123 0.16 13.32 -7.69
CA VAL A 123 -0.41 14.17 -6.64
C VAL A 123 0.37 14.06 -5.35
N LEU A 124 0.79 12.85 -4.96
CA LEU A 124 1.62 12.64 -3.76
C LEU A 124 3.00 13.28 -3.90
N LYS A 125 3.63 13.21 -5.08
CA LYS A 125 4.91 13.88 -5.37
C LYS A 125 4.79 15.41 -5.30
N GLU A 126 3.71 15.98 -5.83
CA GLU A 126 3.53 17.43 -5.93
C GLU A 126 2.95 18.08 -4.66
N LYS A 127 1.98 17.41 -4.02
CA LYS A 127 1.12 17.98 -2.97
C LYS A 127 1.08 17.17 -1.69
N GLY A 128 1.74 16.01 -1.64
CA GLY A 128 1.77 15.14 -0.47
C GLY A 128 2.60 15.72 0.67
N HIS A 129 2.59 15.02 1.81
CA HIS A 129 3.45 15.35 2.93
C HIS A 129 4.93 15.40 2.50
N PRO A 130 5.77 16.31 3.00
CA PRO A 130 7.17 16.45 2.57
C PRO A 130 7.99 15.16 2.57
N ILE A 131 7.75 14.25 3.52
CA ILE A 131 8.40 12.94 3.56
C ILE A 131 8.04 12.11 2.32
N ILE A 132 6.77 12.13 1.90
CA ILE A 132 6.31 11.41 0.69
C ILE A 132 6.92 12.05 -0.56
N GLN A 133 6.91 13.38 -0.63
CA GLN A 133 7.53 14.11 -1.74
C GLN A 133 9.03 13.76 -1.86
N GLN A 134 9.72 13.67 -0.73
CA GLN A 134 11.14 13.29 -0.72
C GLN A 134 11.37 11.85 -1.21
N GLN A 135 10.51 10.91 -0.82
CA GLN A 135 10.58 9.51 -1.27
C GLN A 135 10.28 9.34 -2.76
N LEU A 136 9.50 10.24 -3.36
CA LEU A 136 9.11 10.22 -4.77
C LEU A 136 9.94 11.16 -5.64
N ARG A 137 11.06 11.66 -5.14
CA ARG A 137 11.80 12.74 -5.80
C ARG A 137 12.41 12.33 -7.13
N ASP A 138 13.08 11.16 -7.21
CA ASP A 138 13.68 10.65 -8.47
C ASP A 138 14.01 9.16 -8.36
#